data_64ec32321f3c0e9ad7e324f9e8329f06
#
_entry.id   64ec32321f3c0e9ad7e324f9e8329f06
#
_cell.length_a   1.000
_cell.length_b   1.000
_cell.length_c   1.000
_cell.angle_alpha   90.00
_cell.angle_beta   90.00
_cell.angle_gamma   90.00
#
_symmetry.space_group_name_H-M   'P 1'
#
loop_
_entity.id
_entity.type
_entity.pdbx_description
1 polymer ?
#
loop_
_entity_poly.entity_id
_entity_poly.type
_entity_poly.pdbx_seq_one_letter_code
_entity_poly.pdbx_strand_id
1 'polypeptide(L)'
;MKTLLQRVSRASVSTQGTIAGEIGPGLLALVSFGRSDTEEDLEWMSRKITGLRIFPDSNNSMNLSLSDIDGDILIVSQFTLHADSRKGRRPSFMNAALPENAELLYNLFLEMVSHSGLKVQSGVFGAMMQIDLVNDGPVTIMIDSPSERIC
;
A
#
# COMPACT_ATOMS: atom_id res chain seq x y z
N MET A 1 2.01 4.41 10.19
CA MET A 1 1.74 3.50 9.06
C MET A 1 2.80 3.70 7.98
N LYS A 2 3.21 2.62 7.30
CA LYS A 2 4.16 2.67 6.18
C LYS A 2 3.52 2.10 4.93
N THR A 3 3.79 2.71 3.79
CA THR A 3 3.32 2.22 2.50
C THR A 3 4.42 2.34 1.46
N LEU A 4 4.69 1.24 0.75
CA LEU A 4 5.50 1.25 -0.45
C LEU A 4 4.56 1.22 -1.66
N LEU A 5 4.55 2.31 -2.44
CA LEU A 5 3.78 2.42 -3.66
C LEU A 5 4.64 2.11 -4.89
N GLN A 6 4.09 1.35 -5.82
CA GLN A 6 4.64 1.18 -7.15
C GLN A 6 3.57 1.48 -8.20
N ARG A 7 3.87 2.39 -9.12
CA ARG A 7 3.04 2.59 -10.30
C ARG A 7 3.21 1.39 -11.22
N VAL A 8 2.12 0.78 -11.64
CA VAL A 8 2.14 -0.46 -12.41
C VAL A 8 1.30 -0.36 -13.67
N SER A 9 1.71 -1.06 -14.73
CA SER A 9 0.85 -1.31 -15.89
C SER A 9 -0.06 -2.53 -15.65
N ARG A 10 0.35 -3.45 -14.76
CA ARG A 10 -0.42 -4.57 -14.24
C ARG A 10 0.21 -5.08 -12.95
N ALA A 11 -0.61 -5.60 -12.07
CA ALA A 11 -0.14 -6.37 -10.91
C ALA A 11 -1.17 -7.42 -10.52
N SER A 12 -0.69 -8.52 -9.92
CA SER A 12 -1.55 -9.55 -9.34
C SER A 12 -0.92 -10.13 -8.08
N VAL A 13 -1.75 -10.63 -7.20
CA VAL A 13 -1.34 -11.37 -6.01
C VAL A 13 -2.03 -12.72 -5.99
N SER A 14 -1.26 -13.76 -5.72
CA SER A 14 -1.79 -15.13 -5.61
C SER A 14 -1.38 -15.76 -4.28
N THR A 15 -2.19 -16.69 -3.81
CA THR A 15 -1.91 -17.56 -2.67
C THR A 15 -2.27 -18.99 -3.05
N GLN A 16 -1.39 -19.94 -2.73
CA GLN A 16 -1.56 -21.36 -3.06
C GLN A 16 -1.91 -21.61 -4.55
N GLY A 17 -1.32 -20.83 -5.45
CA GLY A 17 -1.55 -20.94 -6.89
C GLY A 17 -2.87 -20.33 -7.41
N THR A 18 -3.67 -19.72 -6.54
CA THR A 18 -4.93 -19.04 -6.91
C THR A 18 -4.78 -17.53 -6.82
N ILE A 19 -5.20 -16.78 -7.84
CA ILE A 19 -5.21 -15.33 -7.84
C ILE A 19 -6.24 -14.83 -6.82
N ALA A 20 -5.77 -14.03 -5.85
CA ALA A 20 -6.61 -13.37 -4.86
C ALA A 20 -7.07 -11.98 -5.33
N GLY A 21 -6.22 -11.29 -6.10
CA GLY A 21 -6.54 -9.98 -6.66
C GLY A 21 -5.63 -9.65 -7.83
N GLU A 22 -6.17 -8.90 -8.79
CA GLU A 22 -5.41 -8.43 -9.95
C GLU A 22 -5.93 -7.08 -10.44
N ILE A 23 -5.01 -6.27 -10.98
CA ILE A 23 -5.29 -4.93 -11.51
C ILE A 23 -4.58 -4.72 -12.86
N GLY A 24 -5.14 -3.84 -13.67
CA GLY A 24 -4.48 -3.23 -14.82
C GLY A 24 -3.62 -2.03 -14.42
N PRO A 25 -3.62 -0.95 -15.22
CA PRO A 25 -2.88 0.27 -14.91
C PRO A 25 -3.35 0.90 -13.59
N GLY A 26 -2.40 1.20 -12.70
CA GLY A 26 -2.74 1.72 -11.39
C GLY A 26 -1.58 1.65 -10.39
N LEU A 27 -1.90 1.35 -9.14
CA LEU A 27 -0.94 1.28 -8.03
C LEU A 27 -0.95 -0.08 -7.34
N LEU A 28 0.23 -0.65 -7.12
CA LEU A 28 0.45 -1.64 -6.08
C LEU A 28 0.85 -0.91 -4.80
N ALA A 29 0.11 -1.14 -3.71
CA ALA A 29 0.39 -0.59 -2.38
C ALA A 29 0.72 -1.73 -1.40
N LEU A 30 1.99 -1.85 -1.01
CA LEU A 30 2.40 -2.71 0.09
C LEU A 30 2.24 -1.89 1.38
N VAL A 31 1.40 -2.34 2.31
CA VAL A 31 1.05 -1.58 3.51
C VAL A 31 1.46 -2.30 4.79
N SER A 32 1.91 -1.54 5.78
CA SER A 32 2.32 -2.05 7.08
C SER A 32 1.91 -1.11 8.19
N PHE A 33 1.48 -1.68 9.30
CA PHE A 33 0.99 -0.96 10.46
C PHE A 33 1.99 -1.03 11.61
N GLY A 34 2.25 0.10 12.25
CA GLY A 34 3.03 0.21 13.46
C GLY A 34 2.19 0.04 14.71
N ARG A 35 2.85 -0.10 15.86
CA ARG A 35 2.14 -0.30 17.16
C ARG A 35 1.29 0.88 17.60
N SER A 36 1.66 2.08 17.16
CA SER A 36 1.00 3.34 17.55
C SER A 36 0.07 3.90 16.47
N ASP A 37 -0.08 3.20 15.36
CA ASP A 37 -0.94 3.68 14.27
C ASP A 37 -2.42 3.66 14.68
N THR A 38 -3.13 4.65 14.22
CA THR A 38 -4.53 4.89 14.52
C THR A 38 -5.34 5.07 13.24
N GLU A 39 -6.65 5.16 13.37
CA GLU A 39 -7.57 5.42 12.26
C GLU A 39 -7.21 6.71 11.50
N GLU A 40 -6.74 7.75 12.19
CA GLU A 40 -6.31 8.99 11.55
C GLU A 40 -5.12 8.80 10.60
N ASP A 41 -4.18 7.89 10.97
CA ASP A 41 -3.06 7.52 10.09
C ASP A 41 -3.56 6.83 8.83
N LEU A 42 -4.57 5.98 8.97
CA LEU A 42 -5.19 5.26 7.86
C LEU A 42 -5.95 6.23 6.92
N GLU A 43 -6.75 7.13 7.49
CA GLU A 43 -7.44 8.16 6.71
C GLU A 43 -6.46 9.06 5.95
N TRP A 44 -5.40 9.50 6.64
CA TRP A 44 -4.37 10.32 6.00
C TRP A 44 -3.72 9.56 4.84
N MET A 45 -3.33 8.31 5.07
CA MET A 45 -2.67 7.47 4.07
C MET A 45 -3.60 7.16 2.89
N SER A 46 -4.87 6.86 3.14
CA SER A 46 -5.87 6.61 2.10
C SER A 46 -5.99 7.80 1.15
N ARG A 47 -6.17 9.01 1.70
CA ARG A 47 -6.21 10.24 0.90
C ARG A 47 -4.89 10.51 0.18
N LYS A 48 -3.76 10.22 0.86
CA LYS A 48 -2.43 10.45 0.29
C LYS A 48 -2.17 9.59 -0.92
N ILE A 49 -2.40 8.28 -0.83
CA ILE A 49 -2.08 7.35 -1.93
C ILE A 49 -3.01 7.53 -3.13
N THR A 50 -4.28 7.82 -2.92
CA THR A 50 -5.25 8.02 -4.02
C THR A 50 -5.08 9.37 -4.72
N GLY A 51 -4.61 10.40 -3.99
CA GLY A 51 -4.40 11.73 -4.52
C GLY A 51 -2.98 12.06 -4.96
N LEU A 52 -2.02 11.13 -4.80
CA LEU A 52 -0.63 11.38 -5.18
C LEU A 52 -0.49 11.50 -6.70
N ARG A 53 0.07 12.63 -7.17
CA ARG A 53 0.13 12.99 -8.60
C ARG A 53 1.38 12.41 -9.25
N ILE A 54 1.36 11.12 -9.54
CA ILE A 54 2.50 10.34 -10.08
C ILE A 54 2.19 9.67 -11.42
N PHE A 55 1.05 9.96 -12.02
CA PHE A 55 0.71 9.51 -13.37
C PHE A 55 0.97 10.62 -14.38
N PRO A 56 1.40 10.29 -15.62
CA PRO A 56 1.72 11.28 -16.63
C PRO A 56 0.46 11.97 -17.13
N ASP A 57 0.58 13.27 -17.39
CA ASP A 57 -0.38 14.07 -18.14
C ASP A 57 -0.08 14.01 -19.65
N SER A 58 -0.79 14.82 -20.43
CA SER A 58 -0.60 14.93 -21.89
C SER A 58 0.81 15.41 -22.30
N ASN A 59 1.58 15.98 -21.38
CA ASN A 59 2.96 16.44 -21.60
C ASN A 59 4.00 15.45 -21.05
N ASN A 60 3.59 14.24 -20.66
CA ASN A 60 4.42 13.24 -19.96
C ASN A 60 5.01 13.73 -18.64
N SER A 61 4.41 14.71 -18.00
CA SER A 61 4.79 15.16 -16.65
C SER A 61 3.97 14.46 -15.60
N MET A 62 4.58 14.07 -14.46
CA MET A 62 3.85 13.51 -13.31
C MET A 62 2.91 14.57 -12.75
N ASN A 63 1.63 14.46 -13.04
CA ASN A 63 0.63 15.48 -12.75
C ASN A 63 -0.75 14.93 -12.37
N LEU A 64 -1.06 13.72 -12.76
CA LEU A 64 -2.36 13.10 -12.49
C LEU A 64 -2.27 12.12 -11.32
N SER A 65 -3.32 12.08 -10.53
CA SER A 65 -3.52 11.12 -9.45
C SER A 65 -4.16 9.82 -9.95
N LEU A 66 -4.22 8.81 -9.07
CA LEU A 66 -4.94 7.57 -9.36
C LEU A 66 -6.42 7.84 -9.68
N SER A 67 -7.04 8.75 -8.94
CA SER A 67 -8.43 9.15 -9.16
C SER A 67 -8.64 9.87 -10.50
N ASP A 68 -7.66 10.67 -10.94
CA ASP A 68 -7.76 11.40 -12.22
C ASP A 68 -7.71 10.47 -13.43
N ILE A 69 -7.04 9.34 -13.32
CA ILE A 69 -6.91 8.36 -14.42
C ILE A 69 -7.93 7.21 -14.32
N ASP A 70 -8.81 7.22 -13.31
CA ASP A 70 -9.73 6.11 -13.00
C ASP A 70 -8.98 4.76 -12.92
N GLY A 71 -7.82 4.78 -12.26
CA GLY A 71 -6.93 3.63 -12.16
C GLY A 71 -7.33 2.68 -11.03
N ASP A 72 -6.79 1.47 -11.10
CA ASP A 72 -7.01 0.42 -10.09
C ASP A 72 -5.97 0.51 -8.96
N ILE A 73 -6.28 -0.04 -7.78
CA ILE A 73 -5.33 -0.22 -6.70
C ILE A 73 -5.35 -1.64 -6.14
N LEU A 74 -4.16 -2.26 -6.03
CA LEU A 74 -3.95 -3.54 -5.35
C LEU A 74 -3.24 -3.30 -4.02
N ILE A 75 -3.90 -3.63 -2.91
CA ILE A 75 -3.38 -3.42 -1.56
C ILE A 75 -2.99 -4.76 -0.96
N VAL A 76 -1.74 -4.87 -0.53
CA VAL A 76 -1.19 -6.10 0.07
C VAL A 76 -0.52 -5.77 1.40
N SER A 77 -0.86 -6.52 2.45
CA SER A 77 -0.22 -6.39 3.76
C SER A 77 1.24 -6.85 3.71
N GLN A 78 2.16 -6.04 4.25
CA GLN A 78 3.60 -6.27 4.23
C GLN A 78 4.26 -5.77 5.52
N PHE A 79 4.14 -6.53 6.62
CA PHE A 79 4.66 -6.10 7.93
C PHE A 79 6.18 -5.89 7.95
N THR A 80 6.90 -6.54 7.02
CA THR A 80 8.35 -6.40 6.91
C THR A 80 8.83 -5.01 6.52
N LEU A 81 7.95 -4.09 6.10
CA LEU A 81 8.29 -2.67 5.93
C LEU A 81 8.69 -1.99 7.26
N HIS A 82 8.32 -2.57 8.41
CA HIS A 82 8.76 -2.15 9.74
C HIS A 82 10.06 -2.83 10.20
N ALA A 83 10.77 -3.53 9.31
CA ALA A 83 12.02 -4.19 9.62
C ALA A 83 13.09 -3.17 10.06
N ASP A 84 13.71 -3.38 11.22
CA ASP A 84 14.94 -2.73 11.62
C ASP A 84 16.12 -3.67 11.39
N SER A 85 16.95 -3.35 10.40
CA SER A 85 18.14 -4.11 10.01
C SER A 85 19.46 -3.41 10.36
N ARG A 86 19.43 -2.35 11.18
CA ARG A 86 20.63 -1.58 11.54
C ARG A 86 21.63 -2.37 12.37
N LYS A 87 21.18 -3.39 13.10
CA LYS A 87 22.03 -4.22 13.97
C LYS A 87 21.92 -5.70 13.59
N GLY A 88 23.08 -6.32 13.36
CA GLY A 88 23.17 -7.74 13.06
C GLY A 88 22.65 -8.11 11.67
N ARG A 89 22.46 -9.43 11.44
CA ARG A 89 22.01 -9.98 10.15
C ARG A 89 20.54 -10.41 10.13
N ARG A 90 19.87 -10.37 11.28
CA ARG A 90 18.45 -10.70 11.39
C ARG A 90 17.65 -9.40 11.57
N PRO A 91 16.68 -9.10 10.68
CA PRO A 91 15.80 -7.95 10.87
C PRO A 91 14.98 -8.11 12.15
N SER A 92 14.75 -6.99 12.84
CA SER A 92 13.82 -6.92 13.96
C SER A 92 12.50 -6.33 13.50
N PHE A 93 11.39 -6.93 13.90
CA PHE A 93 10.04 -6.47 13.55
C PHE A 93 9.27 -5.93 14.77
N MET A 94 9.98 -5.54 15.82
CA MET A 94 9.37 -5.09 17.09
C MET A 94 8.51 -3.83 16.94
N ASN A 95 8.71 -3.04 15.89
CA ASN A 95 7.94 -1.83 15.63
C ASN A 95 6.63 -2.10 14.85
N ALA A 96 6.46 -3.29 14.30
CA ALA A 96 5.21 -3.68 13.66
C ALA A 96 4.10 -3.90 14.70
N ALA A 97 2.87 -3.60 14.32
CA ALA A 97 1.70 -3.95 15.10
C ALA A 97 1.59 -5.48 15.28
N LEU A 98 0.98 -5.91 16.38
CA LEU A 98 0.66 -7.32 16.59
C LEU A 98 -0.31 -7.81 15.50
N PRO A 99 -0.24 -9.08 15.07
CA PRO A 99 -1.03 -9.59 13.96
C PRO A 99 -2.53 -9.29 14.06
N GLU A 100 -3.12 -9.47 15.23
CA GLU A 100 -4.55 -9.21 15.46
C GLU A 100 -4.92 -7.75 15.21
N ASN A 101 -4.13 -6.80 15.73
CA ASN A 101 -4.34 -5.38 15.52
C ASN A 101 -4.05 -4.97 14.07
N ALA A 102 -2.99 -5.54 13.47
CA ALA A 102 -2.65 -5.27 12.08
C ALA A 102 -3.74 -5.70 11.11
N GLU A 103 -4.41 -6.84 11.38
CA GLU A 103 -5.53 -7.32 10.56
C GLU A 103 -6.74 -6.39 10.65
N LEU A 104 -7.08 -5.92 11.87
CA LEU A 104 -8.15 -4.95 12.07
C LEU A 104 -7.87 -3.65 11.30
N LEU A 105 -6.66 -3.11 11.44
CA LEU A 105 -6.25 -1.89 10.73
C LEU A 105 -6.21 -2.09 9.21
N TYR A 106 -5.79 -3.26 8.74
CA TYR A 106 -5.78 -3.59 7.32
C TYR A 106 -7.18 -3.61 6.73
N ASN A 107 -8.13 -4.28 7.39
CA ASN A 107 -9.51 -4.34 6.93
C ASN A 107 -10.17 -2.96 6.91
N LEU A 108 -9.95 -2.16 7.95
CA LEU A 108 -10.42 -0.79 8.02
C LEU A 108 -9.80 0.08 6.91
N PHE A 109 -8.51 -0.10 6.64
CA PHE A 109 -7.85 0.63 5.56
C PHE A 109 -8.40 0.28 4.17
N LEU A 110 -8.67 -1.01 3.90
CA LEU A 110 -9.34 -1.44 2.67
C LEU A 110 -10.72 -0.78 2.51
N GLU A 111 -11.50 -0.73 3.57
CA GLU A 111 -12.80 -0.07 3.57
C GLU A 111 -12.67 1.43 3.25
N MET A 112 -11.75 2.13 3.93
CA MET A 112 -11.50 3.56 3.69
C MET A 112 -11.10 3.86 2.25
N VAL A 113 -10.21 3.04 1.67
CA VAL A 113 -9.79 3.23 0.27
C VAL A 113 -10.95 2.92 -0.69
N SER A 114 -11.77 1.92 -0.38
CA SER A 114 -12.94 1.58 -1.22
C SER A 114 -13.98 2.70 -1.30
N HIS A 115 -14.08 3.54 -0.27
CA HIS A 115 -14.95 4.73 -0.28
C HIS A 115 -14.49 5.83 -1.26
N SER A 116 -13.28 5.74 -1.81
CA SER A 116 -12.81 6.66 -2.85
C SER A 116 -13.49 6.46 -4.22
N GLY A 117 -14.26 5.39 -4.40
CA GLY A 117 -14.89 5.03 -5.66
C GLY A 117 -13.98 4.31 -6.65
N LEU A 118 -12.71 4.09 -6.29
CA LEU A 118 -11.75 3.35 -7.12
C LEU A 118 -11.99 1.83 -7.04
N LYS A 119 -11.57 1.11 -8.05
CA LYS A 119 -11.53 -0.35 -8.02
C LYS A 119 -10.37 -0.81 -7.11
N VAL A 120 -10.72 -1.35 -5.96
CA VAL A 120 -9.78 -1.86 -4.97
C VAL A 120 -9.73 -3.38 -5.03
N GLN A 121 -8.52 -3.91 -5.17
CA GLN A 121 -8.22 -5.33 -5.03
C GLN A 121 -7.28 -5.52 -3.85
N SER A 122 -7.28 -6.70 -3.24
CA SER A 122 -6.44 -6.97 -2.08
C SER A 122 -5.86 -8.38 -2.08
N GLY A 123 -4.74 -8.53 -1.37
CA GLY A 123 -4.23 -9.84 -0.97
C GLY A 123 -5.01 -10.44 0.20
N VAL A 124 -4.52 -11.58 0.69
CA VAL A 124 -5.07 -12.29 1.85
C VAL A 124 -4.16 -12.04 3.05
N PHE A 125 -4.68 -11.37 4.09
CA PHE A 125 -3.90 -11.05 5.29
C PHE A 125 -3.33 -12.32 5.94
N GLY A 126 -2.05 -12.28 6.30
CA GLY A 126 -1.35 -13.39 6.97
C GLY A 126 -1.02 -14.59 6.09
N ALA A 127 -1.45 -14.63 4.83
CA ALA A 127 -1.13 -15.72 3.92
C ALA A 127 0.28 -15.57 3.30
N MET A 128 0.84 -16.70 2.86
CA MET A 128 1.98 -16.69 1.95
C MET A 128 1.49 -16.32 0.56
N MET A 129 2.00 -15.21 0.03
CA MET A 129 1.57 -14.65 -1.24
C MET A 129 2.73 -14.53 -2.23
N GLN A 130 2.41 -14.63 -3.51
CA GLN A 130 3.28 -14.28 -4.62
C GLN A 130 2.69 -13.07 -5.33
N ILE A 131 3.53 -12.07 -5.59
CA ILE A 131 3.13 -10.83 -6.24
C ILE A 131 3.88 -10.72 -7.56
N ASP A 132 3.13 -10.64 -8.65
CA ASP A 132 3.63 -10.33 -9.97
C ASP A 132 3.25 -8.90 -10.33
N LEU A 133 4.21 -8.15 -10.88
CA LEU A 133 3.94 -6.78 -11.30
C LEU A 133 4.85 -6.34 -12.44
N VAL A 134 4.40 -5.35 -13.19
CA VAL A 134 5.24 -4.57 -14.09
C VAL A 134 5.28 -3.14 -13.57
N ASN A 135 6.42 -2.76 -12.98
CA ASN A 135 6.63 -1.41 -12.47
C ASN A 135 6.80 -0.45 -13.64
N ASP A 136 5.85 0.47 -13.77
CA ASP A 136 5.80 1.41 -14.89
C ASP A 136 6.55 2.70 -14.56
N GLY A 137 7.59 2.96 -15.37
CA GLY A 137 8.35 4.19 -15.24
C GLY A 137 9.88 4.05 -15.04
N PRO A 138 10.46 3.30 -14.08
CA PRO A 138 9.87 2.81 -12.85
C PRO A 138 9.52 3.94 -11.86
N VAL A 139 8.44 3.78 -11.12
CA VAL A 139 8.04 4.68 -10.02
C VAL A 139 7.76 3.86 -8.78
N THR A 140 8.56 4.09 -7.74
CA THR A 140 8.48 3.41 -6.46
C THR A 140 8.71 4.43 -5.35
N ILE A 141 7.76 4.58 -4.44
CA ILE A 141 7.75 5.63 -3.41
C ILE A 141 7.43 5.00 -2.06
N MET A 142 8.27 5.31 -1.05
CA MET A 142 7.98 4.99 0.34
C MET A 142 7.26 6.18 0.98
N ILE A 143 6.17 5.90 1.69
CA ILE A 143 5.39 6.90 2.43
C ILE A 143 5.24 6.43 3.86
N ASP A 144 5.59 7.30 4.80
CA ASP A 144 5.30 7.13 6.23
C ASP A 144 4.13 8.07 6.59
N SER A 145 3.17 7.59 7.39
CA SER A 145 2.20 8.49 8.00
C SER A 145 2.90 9.43 8.97
N PRO A 146 2.41 10.66 9.18
CA PRO A 146 3.02 11.60 10.11
C PRO A 146 3.13 11.00 11.51
N SER A 147 4.35 10.86 12.03
CA SER A 147 4.61 10.29 13.36
C SER A 147 4.39 11.29 14.50
N GLU A 148 4.24 12.56 14.17
CA GLU A 148 3.99 13.63 15.14
C GLU A 148 2.63 14.26 14.87
N ARG A 149 1.71 14.03 15.78
CA ARG A 149 0.55 14.90 15.95
C ARG A 149 1.05 16.15 16.63
N ILE A 150 1.30 17.20 15.85
CA ILE A 150 1.47 18.54 16.41
C ILE A 150 0.11 18.88 17.01
N CYS A 151 0.04 18.81 18.36
CA CYS A 151 -1.07 19.31 19.14
C CYS A 151 -1.17 20.82 18.98
#